data_0784b219d206460c234d89a509f86621
#
_entry.id   0784b219d206460c234d89a509f86621
#
_cell.length_a   1.000
_cell.length_b   1.000
_cell.length_c   1.000
_cell.angle_alpha   90.00
_cell.angle_beta   90.00
_cell.angle_gamma   90.00
#
_symmetry.space_group_name_H-M   'P 1'
#
loop_
_entity.id
_entity.type
_entity.pdbx_description
1 polymer ?
#
loop_
_entity_poly.entity_id
_entity_poly.type
_entity_poly.pdbx_seq_one_letter_code
_entity_poly.pdbx_strand_id
1 'polypeptide(L)'
;LVGFGDVYKRQAIDALLNERVDRIILIRPAVEAGEKLGFLPGDLSQKVDPYLRPLYDGLYEMLGIEKTEKLMAKGIVEIAPLAYMRGRTLNNSFIIVDESQNTTKEQMKMVLTRMGFGSYLVINGDLTQIDLPKNIDSGLSNAVKVLKDTDGIGFTRFLSRDVVRHPLVRKIIDAYEYFEEKVKTK
;
A
#
# COMPACT_ATOMS: atom_id res chain seq x y z
N LEU A 1 -2.74 11.08 -14.15
CA LEU A 1 -2.56 9.61 -14.18
C LEU A 1 -3.18 9.05 -12.91
N VAL A 2 -4.33 8.37 -13.03
CA VAL A 2 -5.01 7.75 -11.87
C VAL A 2 -4.44 6.35 -11.73
N GLY A 3 -3.54 6.15 -10.77
CA GLY A 3 -3.09 4.81 -10.38
C GLY A 3 -4.18 4.07 -9.60
N PHE A 4 -4.11 2.73 -9.53
CA PHE A 4 -5.10 1.94 -8.76
C PHE A 4 -5.13 2.34 -7.28
N GLY A 5 -3.99 2.71 -6.70
CA GLY A 5 -3.91 3.26 -5.35
C GLY A 5 -4.76 4.51 -5.13
N ASP A 6 -4.98 5.30 -6.18
CA ASP A 6 -5.74 6.55 -6.10
C ASP A 6 -7.25 6.29 -5.94
N VAL A 7 -7.77 5.19 -6.47
CA VAL A 7 -9.19 4.81 -6.31
C VAL A 7 -9.51 4.60 -4.84
N TYR A 8 -8.71 3.82 -4.13
CA TYR A 8 -8.94 3.54 -2.70
C TYR A 8 -8.71 4.77 -1.83
N LYS A 9 -7.73 5.61 -2.18
CA LYS A 9 -7.49 6.88 -1.50
C LYS A 9 -8.69 7.82 -1.65
N ARG A 10 -9.28 7.90 -2.87
CA ARG A 10 -10.52 8.68 -3.10
C ARG A 10 -11.70 8.14 -2.31
N GLN A 11 -11.86 6.81 -2.24
CA GLN A 11 -12.90 6.19 -1.41
C GLN A 11 -12.72 6.49 0.07
N ALA A 12 -11.47 6.49 0.56
CA ALA A 12 -11.16 6.85 1.94
C ALA A 12 -11.51 8.31 2.24
N ILE A 13 -11.16 9.22 1.33
CA ILE A 13 -11.51 10.64 1.46
C ILE A 13 -13.03 10.84 1.43
N ASP A 14 -13.73 10.17 0.53
CA ASP A 14 -15.19 10.21 0.47
C ASP A 14 -15.83 9.67 1.76
N ALA A 15 -15.31 8.57 2.30
CA ALA A 15 -15.78 8.02 3.57
C ALA A 15 -15.56 8.98 4.75
N LEU A 16 -14.43 9.69 4.77
CA LEU A 16 -14.13 10.70 5.78
C LEU A 16 -15.05 11.92 5.65
N LEU A 17 -15.24 12.44 4.44
CA LEU A 17 -16.07 13.62 4.18
C LEU A 17 -17.56 13.37 4.46
N ASN A 18 -18.01 12.13 4.31
CA ASN A 18 -19.38 11.72 4.62
C ASN A 18 -19.51 11.12 6.05
N GLU A 19 -18.55 11.37 6.92
CA GLU A 19 -18.55 10.97 8.33
C GLU A 19 -18.80 9.46 8.55
N ARG A 20 -18.46 8.63 7.57
CA ARG A 20 -18.53 7.16 7.69
C ARG A 20 -17.35 6.59 8.48
N VAL A 21 -16.27 7.34 8.58
CA VAL A 21 -15.10 7.06 9.40
C VAL A 21 -14.58 8.35 10.01
N ASP A 22 -13.87 8.25 11.14
CA ASP A 22 -13.29 9.39 11.84
C ASP A 22 -11.90 9.74 11.31
N ARG A 23 -11.21 8.79 10.68
CA ARG A 23 -9.82 8.96 10.24
C ARG A 23 -9.43 8.02 9.10
N ILE A 24 -8.36 8.40 8.41
CA ILE A 24 -7.71 7.62 7.36
C ILE A 24 -6.32 7.20 7.86
N ILE A 25 -5.98 5.93 7.69
CA ILE A 25 -4.67 5.41 8.06
C ILE A 25 -4.06 4.75 6.83
N LEU A 26 -2.97 5.33 6.33
CA LEU A 26 -2.19 4.82 5.20
C LEU A 26 -0.96 4.10 5.73
N ILE A 27 -0.83 2.84 5.37
CA ILE A 27 0.21 1.94 5.87
C ILE A 27 1.02 1.42 4.70
N ARG A 28 2.34 1.41 4.84
CA ARG A 28 3.22 0.79 3.87
C ARG A 28 4.29 -0.05 4.58
N PRO A 29 4.60 -1.28 4.11
CA PRO A 29 5.77 -1.99 4.59
C PRO A 29 7.03 -1.22 4.20
N ALA A 30 7.94 -1.04 5.14
CA ALA A 30 9.27 -0.56 4.84
C ALA A 30 10.10 -1.76 4.37
N VAL A 31 10.30 -1.87 3.05
CA VAL A 31 11.11 -2.91 2.46
C VAL A 31 12.42 -2.30 2.00
N GLU A 32 13.51 -2.92 2.39
CA GLU A 32 14.84 -2.56 1.92
C GLU A 32 15.04 -3.06 0.47
N ALA A 33 14.54 -2.32 -0.51
CA ALA A 33 14.80 -2.61 -1.92
C ALA A 33 16.26 -2.30 -2.25
N GLY A 34 17.16 -3.26 -1.97
CA GLY A 34 18.58 -3.16 -2.32
C GLY A 34 19.45 -2.27 -1.41
N GLU A 35 18.88 -1.32 -0.69
CA GLU A 35 19.57 -0.47 0.28
C GLU A 35 19.09 -0.82 1.69
N LYS A 36 20.02 -1.25 2.55
CA LYS A 36 19.69 -1.55 3.95
C LYS A 36 19.40 -0.26 4.69
N LEU A 37 18.24 -0.16 5.35
CA LEU A 37 17.83 0.97 6.22
C LEU A 37 18.94 1.38 7.20
N GLY A 38 19.81 0.43 7.59
CA GLY A 38 20.96 0.68 8.44
C GLY A 38 22.00 1.66 7.87
N PHE A 39 22.08 1.84 6.56
CA PHE A 39 23.05 2.74 5.91
C PHE A 39 22.52 4.17 5.69
N LEU A 40 21.23 4.41 5.85
CA LEU A 40 20.69 5.76 5.73
C LEU A 40 21.01 6.56 7.00
N PRO A 41 21.49 7.81 6.87
CA PRO A 41 21.70 8.69 8.02
C PRO A 41 20.35 9.11 8.63
N GLY A 42 20.34 9.35 9.94
CA GLY A 42 19.17 9.83 10.65
C GLY A 42 18.53 8.80 11.59
N ASP A 43 17.48 9.23 12.29
CA ASP A 43 16.66 8.36 13.12
C ASP A 43 15.76 7.43 12.28
N LEU A 44 15.06 6.51 12.93
CA LEU A 44 14.21 5.53 12.25
C LEU A 44 13.09 6.20 11.43
N SER A 45 12.56 7.30 11.93
CA SER A 45 11.50 8.08 11.23
C SER A 45 12.02 8.66 9.93
N GLN A 46 13.19 9.31 9.96
CA GLN A 46 13.84 9.89 8.79
C GLN A 46 14.23 8.83 7.75
N LYS A 47 14.61 7.63 8.19
CA LYS A 47 14.95 6.50 7.30
C LYS A 47 13.74 5.91 6.59
N VAL A 48 12.57 5.96 7.21
CA VAL A 48 11.33 5.42 6.64
C VAL A 48 10.61 6.42 5.74
N ASP A 49 10.82 7.72 5.95
CA ASP A 49 10.13 8.80 5.22
C ASP A 49 10.17 8.66 3.68
N PRO A 50 11.30 8.31 3.04
CA PRO A 50 11.35 8.11 1.58
C PRO A 50 10.36 7.06 1.06
N TYR A 51 10.10 6.00 1.84
CA TYR A 51 9.15 4.95 1.47
C TYR A 51 7.69 5.38 1.61
N LEU A 52 7.43 6.40 2.43
CA LEU A 52 6.09 6.94 2.64
C LEU A 52 5.76 8.09 1.68
N ARG A 53 6.74 8.70 1.02
CA ARG A 53 6.55 9.82 0.08
C ARG A 53 5.44 9.61 -0.94
N PRO A 54 5.34 8.46 -1.64
CA PRO A 54 4.27 8.24 -2.61
C PRO A 54 2.85 8.32 -2.01
N LEU A 55 2.72 8.08 -0.70
CA LEU A 55 1.45 8.24 0.00
C LEU A 55 1.13 9.72 0.25
N TYR A 56 2.14 10.52 0.62
CA TYR A 56 2.00 11.98 0.75
C TYR A 56 1.63 12.62 -0.58
N ASP A 57 2.36 12.28 -1.66
CA ASP A 57 2.13 12.82 -2.99
C ASP A 57 0.70 12.57 -3.46
N GLY A 58 0.20 11.35 -3.25
CA GLY A 58 -1.19 11.01 -3.58
C GLY A 58 -2.24 11.79 -2.77
N LEU A 59 -1.98 12.09 -1.51
CA LEU A 59 -2.87 12.94 -0.70
C LEU A 59 -2.79 14.40 -1.13
N TYR A 60 -1.60 14.91 -1.40
CA TYR A 60 -1.39 16.29 -1.87
C TYR A 60 -2.08 16.53 -3.21
N GLU A 61 -2.02 15.56 -4.12
CA GLU A 61 -2.73 15.65 -5.41
C GLU A 61 -4.25 15.73 -5.23
N MET A 62 -4.82 14.99 -4.26
CA MET A 62 -6.26 14.89 -4.07
C MET A 62 -6.87 15.98 -3.19
N LEU A 63 -6.17 16.41 -2.17
CA LEU A 63 -6.67 17.33 -1.13
C LEU A 63 -5.98 18.70 -1.15
N GLY A 64 -4.84 18.81 -1.82
CA GLY A 64 -3.92 19.93 -1.70
C GLY A 64 -3.05 19.84 -0.44
N ILE A 65 -1.90 20.53 -0.47
CA ILE A 65 -0.88 20.47 0.60
C ILE A 65 -1.45 20.96 1.93
N GLU A 66 -2.00 22.18 1.96
CA GLU A 66 -2.47 22.83 3.19
C GLU A 66 -3.54 22.00 3.93
N LYS A 67 -4.51 21.46 3.19
CA LYS A 67 -5.58 20.63 3.78
C LYS A 67 -5.05 19.30 4.30
N THR A 68 -4.14 18.68 3.57
CA THR A 68 -3.50 17.43 3.98
C THR A 68 -2.71 17.63 5.27
N GLU A 69 -1.85 18.63 5.34
CA GLU A 69 -1.06 18.95 6.53
C GLU A 69 -1.96 19.25 7.75
N LYS A 70 -3.03 19.99 7.55
CA LYS A 70 -4.00 20.28 8.62
C LYS A 70 -4.69 19.02 9.14
N LEU A 71 -5.06 18.09 8.27
CA LEU A 71 -5.66 16.81 8.66
C LEU A 71 -4.66 15.91 9.37
N MET A 72 -3.42 15.90 8.93
CA MET A 72 -2.32 15.15 9.57
C MET A 72 -1.99 15.73 10.96
N ALA A 73 -1.88 17.05 11.08
CA ALA A 73 -1.64 17.71 12.37
C ALA A 73 -2.74 17.42 13.40
N LYS A 74 -3.97 17.16 12.95
CA LYS A 74 -5.10 16.76 13.80
C LYS A 74 -5.18 15.26 14.07
N GLY A 75 -4.30 14.45 13.47
CA GLY A 75 -4.35 12.99 13.54
C GLY A 75 -5.55 12.35 12.82
N ILE A 76 -6.24 13.12 11.97
CA ILE A 76 -7.34 12.61 11.12
C ILE A 76 -6.80 11.80 9.94
N VAL A 77 -5.66 12.20 9.39
CA VAL A 77 -4.91 11.41 8.42
C VAL A 77 -3.58 11.01 9.05
N GLU A 78 -3.28 9.73 9.04
CA GLU A 78 -2.04 9.16 9.54
C GLU A 78 -1.34 8.40 8.40
N ILE A 79 -0.06 8.62 8.22
CA ILE A 79 0.80 7.82 7.34
C ILE A 79 1.86 7.16 8.22
N ALA A 80 1.95 5.84 8.18
CA ALA A 80 2.84 5.11 9.07
C ALA A 80 3.42 3.85 8.43
N PRO A 81 4.64 3.46 8.80
CA PRO A 81 5.17 2.15 8.46
C PRO A 81 4.37 1.05 9.14
N LEU A 82 4.26 -0.09 8.47
CA LEU A 82 3.48 -1.25 8.95
C LEU A 82 3.89 -1.70 10.36
N ALA A 83 5.17 -1.60 10.69
CA ALA A 83 5.68 -1.97 12.01
C ALA A 83 5.01 -1.21 13.18
N TYR A 84 4.54 0.03 12.93
CA TYR A 84 3.90 0.88 13.96
C TYR A 84 2.44 0.48 14.25
N MET A 85 1.92 -0.49 13.53
CA MET A 85 0.56 -1.02 13.75
C MET A 85 0.49 -2.06 14.85
N ARG A 86 1.63 -2.60 15.29
CA ARG A 86 1.65 -3.65 16.32
C ARG A 86 1.03 -3.15 17.64
N GLY A 87 0.12 -3.95 18.20
CA GLY A 87 -0.56 -3.65 19.47
C GLY A 87 -1.68 -2.60 19.39
N ARG A 88 -1.97 -2.06 18.21
CA ARG A 88 -3.06 -1.09 18.01
C ARG A 88 -4.37 -1.79 17.67
N THR A 89 -5.49 -1.12 17.97
CA THR A 89 -6.82 -1.42 17.42
C THR A 89 -7.33 -0.17 16.73
N LEU A 90 -7.66 -0.30 15.45
CA LEU A 90 -7.99 0.81 14.58
C LEU A 90 -9.51 0.85 14.37
N ASN A 91 -10.22 1.54 15.27
CA ASN A 91 -11.66 1.73 15.18
C ASN A 91 -12.02 2.93 14.33
N ASN A 92 -13.23 2.94 13.73
CA ASN A 92 -13.83 4.01 12.95
C ASN A 92 -12.85 4.58 11.90
N SER A 93 -12.09 3.71 11.23
CA SER A 93 -10.98 4.11 10.39
C SER A 93 -11.11 3.54 8.99
N PHE A 94 -10.72 4.32 7.98
CA PHE A 94 -10.44 3.78 6.66
C PHE A 94 -8.94 3.47 6.57
N ILE A 95 -8.61 2.20 6.53
CA ILE A 95 -7.23 1.70 6.59
C ILE A 95 -6.82 1.22 5.21
N ILE A 96 -5.73 1.72 4.68
CA ILE A 96 -5.16 1.28 3.41
C ILE A 96 -3.75 0.75 3.67
N VAL A 97 -3.48 -0.49 3.27
CA VAL A 97 -2.13 -1.07 3.26
C VAL A 97 -1.68 -1.14 1.80
N ASP A 98 -0.73 -0.30 1.46
CA ASP A 98 -0.15 -0.22 0.11
C ASP A 98 1.13 -1.04 0.01
N GLU A 99 1.51 -1.49 -1.21
CA GLU A 99 2.67 -2.35 -1.49
C GLU A 99 2.71 -3.62 -0.61
N SER A 100 1.54 -4.17 -0.31
CA SER A 100 1.37 -5.24 0.67
C SER A 100 1.96 -6.58 0.23
N GLN A 101 2.29 -6.77 -1.06
CA GLN A 101 3.05 -7.93 -1.55
C GLN A 101 4.41 -8.07 -0.87
N ASN A 102 4.94 -6.97 -0.35
CA ASN A 102 6.22 -6.89 0.35
C ASN A 102 6.11 -7.11 1.87
N THR A 103 5.02 -7.69 2.33
CA THR A 103 4.87 -8.16 3.73
C THR A 103 5.23 -9.63 3.86
N THR A 104 5.75 -10.04 5.02
CA THR A 104 5.78 -11.47 5.38
C THR A 104 4.39 -11.95 5.81
N LYS A 105 4.20 -13.27 5.94
CA LYS A 105 2.94 -13.87 6.42
C LYS A 105 2.56 -13.34 7.82
N GLU A 106 3.53 -13.21 8.70
CA GLU A 106 3.34 -12.70 10.06
C GLU A 106 2.94 -11.23 10.08
N GLN A 107 3.60 -10.43 9.23
CA GLN A 107 3.28 -9.01 9.08
C GLN A 107 1.88 -8.80 8.50
N MET A 108 1.50 -9.56 7.47
CA MET A 108 0.16 -9.51 6.90
C MET A 108 -0.89 -9.91 7.94
N LYS A 109 -0.71 -11.03 8.64
CA LYS A 109 -1.61 -11.45 9.71
C LYS A 109 -1.71 -10.39 10.80
N MET A 110 -0.58 -9.81 11.19
CA MET A 110 -0.53 -8.75 12.21
C MET A 110 -1.37 -7.55 11.79
N VAL A 111 -1.25 -7.02 10.56
CA VAL A 111 -2.00 -5.84 10.14
C VAL A 111 -3.48 -6.12 9.91
N LEU A 112 -3.83 -7.28 9.34
CA LEU A 112 -5.22 -7.69 9.15
C LEU A 112 -6.01 -7.74 10.47
N THR A 113 -5.33 -8.12 11.56
CA THR A 113 -5.94 -8.21 12.89
C THR A 113 -5.94 -6.87 13.66
N ARG A 114 -5.57 -5.76 13.04
CA ARG A 114 -5.66 -4.39 13.63
C ARG A 114 -7.00 -3.73 13.37
N MET A 115 -7.76 -4.22 12.40
CA MET A 115 -9.08 -3.69 12.08
C MET A 115 -10.00 -3.74 13.31
N GLY A 116 -10.54 -2.59 13.69
CA GLY A 116 -11.49 -2.45 14.78
C GLY A 116 -12.92 -2.20 14.27
N PHE A 117 -13.85 -1.98 15.19
CA PHE A 117 -15.24 -1.71 14.84
C PHE A 117 -15.42 -0.43 14.04
N GLY A 118 -16.38 -0.41 13.12
CA GLY A 118 -16.68 0.76 12.29
C GLY A 118 -15.59 1.07 11.24
N SER A 119 -14.69 0.12 10.94
CA SER A 119 -13.58 0.35 10.05
C SER A 119 -13.70 -0.39 8.73
N TYR A 120 -13.08 0.18 7.69
CA TYR A 120 -12.83 -0.44 6.39
C TYR A 120 -11.33 -0.72 6.26
N LEU A 121 -10.98 -1.88 5.72
CA LEU A 121 -9.59 -2.26 5.48
C LEU A 121 -9.41 -2.63 4.01
N VAL A 122 -8.55 -1.91 3.32
CA VAL A 122 -8.15 -2.18 1.94
C VAL A 122 -6.70 -2.63 1.92
N ILE A 123 -6.46 -3.79 1.35
CA ILE A 123 -5.12 -4.33 1.13
C ILE A 123 -4.82 -4.24 -0.36
N ASN A 124 -3.85 -3.43 -0.73
CA ASN A 124 -3.42 -3.21 -2.11
C ASN A 124 -2.00 -3.74 -2.32
N GLY A 125 -1.74 -4.34 -3.48
CA GLY A 125 -0.41 -4.82 -3.84
C GLY A 125 -0.35 -5.48 -5.21
N ASP A 126 0.85 -5.57 -5.75
CA ASP A 126 1.15 -6.20 -7.03
C ASP A 126 2.03 -7.44 -6.82
N LEU A 127 1.46 -8.63 -7.02
CA LEU A 127 2.16 -9.90 -6.85
C LEU A 127 3.27 -10.14 -7.89
N THR A 128 3.39 -9.30 -8.91
CA THR A 128 4.49 -9.35 -9.88
C THR A 128 5.72 -8.55 -9.42
N GLN A 129 5.56 -7.68 -8.41
CA GLN A 129 6.59 -6.77 -7.89
C GLN A 129 6.96 -7.11 -6.43
N ILE A 130 7.34 -8.37 -6.19
CA ILE A 130 7.73 -8.83 -4.85
C ILE A 130 9.23 -8.61 -4.67
N ASP A 131 9.60 -7.69 -3.76
CA ASP A 131 10.99 -7.34 -3.42
C ASP A 131 11.52 -8.07 -2.17
N LEU A 132 10.76 -9.04 -1.66
CA LEU A 132 11.18 -9.86 -0.53
C LEU A 132 12.34 -10.80 -0.93
N PRO A 133 13.22 -11.18 0.01
CA PRO A 133 14.23 -12.21 -0.21
C PRO A 133 13.60 -13.51 -0.74
N LYS A 134 14.29 -14.20 -1.64
CA LYS A 134 13.79 -15.40 -2.38
C LYS A 134 13.25 -16.53 -1.47
N ASN A 135 13.68 -16.58 -0.22
CA ASN A 135 13.27 -17.58 0.77
C ASN A 135 12.09 -17.14 1.63
N ILE A 136 11.51 -15.96 1.37
CA ILE A 136 10.38 -15.42 2.13
C ILE A 136 9.17 -15.32 1.21
N ASP A 137 8.10 -16.00 1.57
CA ASP A 137 6.83 -15.92 0.85
C ASP A 137 6.10 -14.61 1.14
N SER A 138 5.51 -14.04 0.10
CA SER A 138 4.65 -12.86 0.23
C SER A 138 3.43 -13.12 1.11
N GLY A 139 3.23 -12.27 2.11
CA GLY A 139 2.07 -12.28 2.99
C GLY A 139 0.76 -12.03 2.23
N LEU A 140 0.76 -11.15 1.21
CA LEU A 140 -0.39 -10.93 0.36
C LEU A 140 -0.77 -12.21 -0.40
N SER A 141 0.21 -12.88 -1.03
CA SER A 141 -0.03 -14.14 -1.75
C SER A 141 -0.62 -15.22 -0.83
N ASN A 142 -0.15 -15.28 0.40
CA ASN A 142 -0.68 -16.19 1.42
C ASN A 142 -2.10 -15.80 1.86
N ALA A 143 -2.34 -14.51 2.14
CA ALA A 143 -3.65 -14.02 2.57
C ALA A 143 -4.75 -14.30 1.54
N VAL A 144 -4.47 -14.08 0.25
CA VAL A 144 -5.40 -14.39 -0.84
C VAL A 144 -5.82 -15.87 -0.82
N LYS A 145 -4.90 -16.78 -0.55
CA LYS A 145 -5.19 -18.23 -0.49
C LYS A 145 -5.99 -18.61 0.75
N VAL A 146 -5.63 -18.04 1.90
CA VAL A 146 -6.22 -18.40 3.20
C VAL A 146 -7.63 -17.81 3.38
N LEU A 147 -7.85 -16.58 2.87
CA LEU A 147 -9.06 -15.81 3.14
C LEU A 147 -10.11 -15.86 2.01
N LYS A 148 -9.84 -16.58 0.92
CA LYS A 148 -10.67 -16.61 -0.30
C LYS A 148 -12.15 -16.94 -0.04
N ASP A 149 -12.44 -17.76 0.95
CA ASP A 149 -13.77 -18.23 1.28
C ASP A 149 -14.28 -17.63 2.62
N THR A 150 -13.69 -16.53 3.07
CA THR A 150 -14.07 -15.86 4.32
C THR A 150 -15.14 -14.81 4.07
N ASP A 151 -16.29 -14.94 4.71
CA ASP A 151 -17.36 -13.96 4.64
C ASP A 151 -16.89 -12.57 5.07
N GLY A 152 -17.38 -11.53 4.36
CA GLY A 152 -17.01 -10.14 4.62
C GLY A 152 -15.68 -9.70 3.98
N ILE A 153 -14.99 -10.60 3.26
CA ILE A 153 -13.77 -10.28 2.53
C ILE A 153 -14.01 -10.37 1.02
N GLY A 154 -13.84 -9.24 0.32
CA GLY A 154 -13.92 -9.17 -1.14
C GLY A 154 -12.55 -9.16 -1.79
N PHE A 155 -12.43 -9.76 -2.96
CA PHE A 155 -11.20 -9.76 -3.77
C PHE A 155 -11.48 -9.17 -5.13
N THR A 156 -10.66 -8.19 -5.52
CA THR A 156 -10.70 -7.61 -6.86
C THR A 156 -9.32 -7.76 -7.51
N ARG A 157 -9.28 -8.42 -8.65
CA ARG A 157 -8.05 -8.57 -9.43
C ARG A 157 -8.11 -7.65 -10.65
N PHE A 158 -7.11 -6.79 -10.76
CA PHE A 158 -6.89 -5.96 -11.94
C PHE A 158 -6.01 -6.68 -12.95
N LEU A 159 -6.30 -6.46 -14.22
CA LEU A 159 -5.54 -7.01 -15.34
C LEU A 159 -4.73 -5.87 -16.00
N SER A 160 -3.75 -6.21 -16.82
CA SER A 160 -2.91 -5.23 -17.53
C SER A 160 -3.72 -4.21 -18.33
N ARG A 161 -4.89 -4.61 -18.87
CA ARG A 161 -5.83 -3.72 -19.61
C ARG A 161 -6.51 -2.67 -18.72
N ASP A 162 -6.59 -2.94 -17.41
CA ASP A 162 -7.24 -2.05 -16.45
C ASP A 162 -6.27 -0.97 -15.93
N VAL A 163 -4.98 -1.11 -16.27
CA VAL A 163 -3.93 -0.18 -15.83
C VAL A 163 -3.89 1.02 -16.77
N VAL A 164 -4.25 2.19 -16.25
CA VAL A 164 -4.14 3.46 -16.98
C VAL A 164 -2.74 4.03 -16.77
N ARG A 165 -1.87 3.87 -17.77
CA ARG A 165 -0.51 4.42 -17.79
C ARG A 165 -0.32 5.32 -19.00
N HIS A 166 0.66 6.22 -18.92
CA HIS A 166 1.06 7.02 -20.08
C HIS A 166 1.44 6.08 -21.25
N PRO A 167 0.99 6.36 -22.49
CA PRO A 167 1.22 5.46 -23.64
C PRO A 167 2.69 5.09 -23.85
N LEU A 168 3.60 6.02 -23.59
CA LEU A 168 5.05 5.76 -23.68
C LEU A 168 5.53 4.78 -22.61
N VAL A 169 5.01 4.88 -21.38
CA VAL A 169 5.37 3.96 -20.29
C VAL A 169 4.96 2.54 -20.66
N ARG A 170 3.79 2.35 -21.25
CA ARG A 170 3.35 1.04 -21.74
C ARG A 170 4.33 0.47 -22.77
N LYS A 171 4.72 1.28 -23.76
CA LYS A 171 5.71 0.86 -24.79
C LYS A 171 7.07 0.49 -24.19
N ILE A 172 7.49 1.20 -23.14
CA ILE A 172 8.76 0.89 -22.44
C ILE A 172 8.64 -0.48 -21.75
N ILE A 173 7.55 -0.75 -21.04
CA ILE A 173 7.34 -2.04 -20.36
C ILE A 173 7.32 -3.18 -21.36
N ASP A 174 6.52 -3.05 -22.42
CA ASP A 174 6.40 -4.06 -23.49
C ASP A 174 7.77 -4.36 -24.13
N ALA A 175 8.62 -3.35 -24.30
CA ALA A 175 9.98 -3.51 -24.85
C ALA A 175 10.90 -4.29 -23.90
N TYR A 176 10.83 -4.03 -22.59
CA TYR A 176 11.61 -4.77 -21.59
C TYR A 176 11.16 -6.23 -21.48
N GLU A 177 9.85 -6.49 -21.39
CA GLU A 177 9.28 -7.83 -21.34
C GLU A 177 9.70 -8.66 -22.57
N TYR A 178 9.60 -8.09 -23.76
CA TYR A 178 10.05 -8.75 -24.99
C TYR A 178 11.55 -9.10 -24.99
N PHE A 179 12.38 -8.21 -24.44
CA PHE A 179 13.83 -8.46 -24.36
C PHE A 179 14.14 -9.59 -23.37
N GLU A 180 13.49 -9.59 -22.20
CA GLU A 180 13.67 -10.62 -21.18
C GLU A 180 13.23 -12.01 -21.65
N GLU A 181 12.11 -12.10 -22.38
CA GLU A 181 11.67 -13.36 -22.99
C GLU A 181 12.69 -13.92 -23.97
N LYS A 182 13.28 -13.07 -24.80
CA LYS A 182 14.34 -13.47 -25.74
C LYS A 182 15.61 -13.97 -25.05
N VAL A 183 15.94 -13.42 -23.89
CA VAL A 183 17.12 -13.83 -23.11
C VAL A 183 16.90 -15.16 -22.42
N LYS A 184 15.67 -15.44 -21.94
CA LYS A 184 15.30 -16.72 -21.31
C LYS A 184 15.20 -17.89 -22.29
N THR A 185 15.07 -17.61 -23.57
CA THR A 185 14.92 -18.62 -24.64
C THR A 185 16.25 -18.98 -25.32
N LYS A 186 17.34 -18.37 -24.91
CA LYS A 186 18.73 -18.72 -25.29
C LYS A 186 19.46 -19.42 -24.15
#